data_33b5c9f2f408b22c8db41e927502acfa
#
_entry.id   33b5c9f2f408b22c8db41e927502acfa
#
_cell.length_a   1.000
_cell.length_b   1.000
_cell.length_c   1.000
_cell.angle_alpha   90.00
_cell.angle_beta   90.00
_cell.angle_gamma   90.00
#
_symmetry.space_group_name_H-M   'P 1'
#
loop_
_entity.id
_entity.type
_entity.pdbx_description
1 polymer ?
#
loop_
_entity_poly.entity_id
_entity_poly.type
_entity_poly.pdbx_seq_one_letter_code
_entity_poly.pdbx_strand_id
1 'polypeptide(L)'
;MRGLLSRAVLAMAAAGGLALAAAATPDLVIGSWELNIAKSKFTTGPVLKSQSRTYSQSGDSIAVVIKSVGSDGKEMTMQTTYKLDGKDYPVTGAPGWDTISGKQVDSNTAEFTVKKGGKVIGKISRTVSKDGKTLTSRQNTTTAKGELVLDRK
;
A
#
# COMPACT_ATOMS: atom_id res chain seq x y z
N MET A 1 -17.67 49.75 -59.42
CA MET A 1 -16.97 48.48 -59.10
C MET A 1 -16.66 48.40 -57.67
N ARG A 2 -17.35 47.63 -56.97
CA ARG A 2 -17.18 47.51 -55.53
C ARG A 2 -16.77 46.09 -55.20
N GLY A 3 -15.52 45.94 -54.68
CA GLY A 3 -15.05 44.68 -54.18
C GLY A 3 -15.66 44.35 -52.83
N LEU A 4 -16.34 43.27 -52.80
CA LEU A 4 -16.85 42.69 -51.55
C LEU A 4 -15.69 42.03 -50.79
N LEU A 5 -15.30 42.70 -49.71
CA LEU A 5 -14.39 42.12 -48.77
C LEU A 5 -15.17 41.09 -47.91
N SER A 6 -14.98 39.85 -48.25
CA SER A 6 -15.47 38.72 -47.42
C SER A 6 -14.57 38.64 -46.20
N ARG A 7 -15.07 39.06 -45.04
CA ARG A 7 -14.42 38.80 -43.76
C ARG A 7 -14.72 37.36 -43.37
N ALA A 8 -13.74 36.52 -43.61
CA ALA A 8 -13.75 35.19 -42.96
C ALA A 8 -13.45 35.39 -41.50
N VAL A 9 -14.46 35.23 -40.68
CA VAL A 9 -14.30 35.10 -39.24
C VAL A 9 -13.78 33.69 -38.98
N LEU A 10 -12.49 33.60 -38.72
CA LEU A 10 -11.88 32.37 -38.27
C LEU A 10 -12.28 32.21 -36.80
N ALA A 11 -13.32 31.43 -36.54
CA ALA A 11 -13.66 30.99 -35.19
C ALA A 11 -12.60 29.97 -34.75
N MET A 12 -11.60 30.42 -34.03
CA MET A 12 -10.75 29.52 -33.23
C MET A 12 -11.59 28.92 -32.14
N ALA A 13 -12.10 27.74 -32.38
CA ALA A 13 -12.57 26.88 -31.29
C ALA A 13 -11.31 26.44 -30.49
N ALA A 14 -11.03 27.13 -29.40
CA ALA A 14 -10.10 26.63 -28.42
C ALA A 14 -10.76 25.38 -27.82
N ALA A 15 -10.42 24.22 -28.37
CA ALA A 15 -10.64 22.96 -27.69
C ALA A 15 -9.73 22.93 -26.48
N GLY A 16 -10.18 23.55 -25.39
CA GLY A 16 -9.61 23.35 -24.08
C GLY A 16 -9.83 21.91 -23.71
N GLY A 17 -8.89 21.05 -24.08
CA GLY A 17 -8.83 19.70 -23.57
C GLY A 17 -8.63 19.79 -22.06
N LEU A 18 -9.71 19.69 -21.29
CA LEU A 18 -9.63 19.31 -19.91
C LEU A 18 -9.03 17.91 -19.91
N ALA A 19 -7.72 17.83 -19.73
CA ALA A 19 -7.08 16.59 -19.34
C ALA A 19 -7.66 16.26 -17.96
N LEU A 20 -8.71 15.46 -17.92
CA LEU A 20 -9.13 14.79 -16.71
C LEU A 20 -7.94 13.91 -16.33
N ALA A 21 -7.16 14.36 -15.32
CA ALA A 21 -6.20 13.51 -14.67
C ALA A 21 -7.00 12.27 -14.23
N ALA A 22 -6.71 11.12 -14.85
CA ALA A 22 -7.32 9.87 -14.44
C ALA A 22 -7.04 9.72 -12.96
N ALA A 23 -8.07 9.67 -12.12
CA ALA A 23 -7.92 9.35 -10.72
C ALA A 23 -7.16 8.03 -10.64
N ALA A 24 -6.10 7.97 -9.81
CA ALA A 24 -5.36 6.73 -9.60
C ALA A 24 -6.35 5.64 -9.20
N THR A 25 -6.30 4.48 -9.87
CA THR A 25 -7.12 3.32 -9.50
C THR A 25 -6.79 2.96 -8.06
N PRO A 26 -7.77 2.84 -7.15
CA PRO A 26 -7.50 2.44 -5.77
C PRO A 26 -6.80 1.08 -5.73
N ASP A 27 -5.76 0.97 -4.91
CA ASP A 27 -5.12 -0.32 -4.61
C ASP A 27 -6.14 -1.23 -3.93
N LEU A 28 -6.14 -2.51 -4.29
CA LEU A 28 -7.06 -3.50 -3.73
C LEU A 28 -6.95 -3.63 -2.21
N VAL A 29 -5.83 -3.24 -1.62
CA VAL A 29 -5.60 -3.29 -0.18
C VAL A 29 -6.37 -2.22 0.59
N ILE A 30 -6.83 -1.16 -0.07
CA ILE A 30 -7.51 -0.05 0.61
C ILE A 30 -8.72 -0.52 1.38
N GLY A 31 -8.80 -0.11 2.64
CA GLY A 31 -9.85 -0.49 3.58
C GLY A 31 -9.29 -1.02 4.89
N SER A 32 -10.12 -1.69 5.65
CA SER A 32 -9.80 -2.23 6.97
C SER A 32 -9.76 -3.74 6.96
N TRP A 33 -8.78 -4.28 7.68
CA TRP A 33 -8.47 -5.71 7.73
C TRP A 33 -8.25 -6.16 9.16
N GLU A 34 -8.63 -7.36 9.47
CA GLU A 34 -8.45 -7.97 10.78
C GLU A 34 -7.78 -9.33 10.69
N LEU A 35 -6.80 -9.57 11.56
CA LEU A 35 -6.02 -10.80 11.59
C LEU A 35 -6.92 -12.00 11.91
N ASN A 36 -6.84 -13.00 11.06
CA ASN A 36 -7.42 -14.31 11.28
C ASN A 36 -6.32 -15.26 11.80
N ILE A 37 -6.26 -15.44 13.09
CA ILE A 37 -5.22 -16.24 13.75
C ILE A 37 -5.27 -17.69 13.29
N ALA A 38 -6.47 -18.25 13.15
CA ALA A 38 -6.66 -19.64 12.77
C ALA A 38 -6.07 -19.96 11.37
N LYS A 39 -6.06 -18.99 10.47
CA LYS A 39 -5.49 -19.13 9.12
C LYS A 39 -4.04 -18.64 9.02
N SER A 40 -3.52 -18.02 10.06
CA SER A 40 -2.17 -17.45 10.08
C SER A 40 -1.16 -18.44 10.63
N LYS A 41 0.11 -18.28 10.22
CA LYS A 41 1.23 -19.12 10.64
C LYS A 41 2.38 -18.26 11.10
N PHE A 42 2.73 -18.38 12.36
CA PHE A 42 3.88 -17.70 12.96
C PHE A 42 5.03 -18.70 13.05
N THR A 43 6.08 -18.52 12.23
CA THR A 43 7.22 -19.44 12.20
C THR A 43 8.30 -18.98 13.19
N THR A 44 8.69 -17.72 13.13
CA THR A 44 9.60 -17.08 14.07
C THR A 44 9.16 -15.65 14.34
N GLY A 45 9.54 -15.10 15.49
CA GLY A 45 9.19 -13.75 15.91
C GLY A 45 7.97 -13.69 16.81
N PRO A 46 7.42 -12.49 17.04
CA PRO A 46 6.31 -12.32 17.98
C PRO A 46 5.05 -13.06 17.52
N VAL A 47 4.42 -13.76 18.44
CA VAL A 47 3.07 -14.33 18.25
C VAL A 47 2.06 -13.25 18.59
N LEU A 48 1.12 -13.00 17.69
CA LEU A 48 0.09 -11.98 17.86
C LEU A 48 -1.18 -12.57 18.44
N LYS A 49 -1.81 -11.84 19.34
CA LYS A 49 -3.16 -12.09 19.81
C LYS A 49 -4.20 -11.46 18.89
N SER A 50 -3.91 -10.26 18.38
CA SER A 50 -4.76 -9.56 17.42
C SER A 50 -3.94 -8.60 16.59
N GLN A 51 -4.44 -8.27 15.41
CA GLN A 51 -3.92 -7.19 14.58
C GLN A 51 -5.04 -6.62 13.73
N SER A 52 -5.10 -5.30 13.64
CA SER A 52 -5.93 -4.59 12.67
C SER A 52 -5.04 -3.75 11.77
N ARG A 53 -5.40 -3.66 10.50
CA ARG A 53 -4.73 -2.80 9.51
C ARG A 53 -5.76 -1.91 8.84
N THR A 54 -5.43 -0.64 8.69
CA THR A 54 -6.24 0.31 7.94
C THR A 54 -5.37 0.96 6.88
N TYR A 55 -5.75 0.77 5.62
CA TYR A 55 -5.08 1.34 4.46
C TYR A 55 -5.96 2.42 3.85
N SER A 56 -5.36 3.57 3.57
CA SER A 56 -6.00 4.68 2.85
C SER A 56 -5.10 5.13 1.70
N GLN A 57 -5.69 5.77 0.70
CA GLN A 57 -4.96 6.21 -0.49
C GLN A 57 -5.24 7.67 -0.77
N SER A 58 -4.19 8.41 -1.10
CA SER A 58 -4.24 9.79 -1.57
C SER A 58 -3.35 9.91 -2.81
N GLY A 59 -3.95 10.02 -4.00
CA GLY A 59 -3.22 9.92 -5.25
C GLY A 59 -2.56 8.55 -5.40
N ASP A 60 -1.25 8.52 -5.54
CA ASP A 60 -0.44 7.31 -5.61
C ASP A 60 0.21 6.92 -4.26
N SER A 61 -0.06 7.70 -3.20
CA SER A 61 0.43 7.43 -1.85
C SER A 61 -0.55 6.56 -1.07
N ILE A 62 -0.03 5.53 -0.43
CA ILE A 62 -0.77 4.63 0.44
C ILE A 62 -0.30 4.83 1.87
N ALA A 63 -1.24 5.14 2.77
CA ALA A 63 -0.99 5.23 4.19
C ALA A 63 -1.54 4.00 4.89
N VAL A 64 -0.79 3.43 5.81
CA VAL A 64 -1.23 2.29 6.61
C VAL A 64 -0.97 2.53 8.09
N VAL A 65 -1.95 2.15 8.90
CA VAL A 65 -1.83 2.06 10.36
C VAL A 65 -2.08 0.61 10.73
N ILE A 66 -1.12 0.02 11.41
CA ILE A 66 -1.20 -1.36 11.92
C ILE A 66 -1.16 -1.33 13.43
N LYS A 67 -2.24 -1.80 14.05
CA LYS A 67 -2.34 -1.96 15.49
C LYS A 67 -2.28 -3.43 15.84
N SER A 68 -1.33 -3.81 16.66
CA SER A 68 -1.09 -5.20 17.06
C SER A 68 -1.12 -5.35 18.56
N VAL A 69 -1.62 -6.48 19.02
CA VAL A 69 -1.50 -6.92 20.43
C VAL A 69 -0.75 -8.24 20.41
N GLY A 70 0.38 -8.29 21.10
CA GLY A 70 1.16 -9.50 21.25
C GLY A 70 0.50 -10.50 22.21
N SER A 71 0.96 -11.75 22.19
CA SER A 71 0.50 -12.78 23.13
C SER A 71 0.78 -12.43 24.59
N ASP A 72 1.76 -11.54 24.83
CA ASP A 72 2.09 -10.97 26.15
C ASP A 72 1.19 -9.79 26.56
N GLY A 73 0.23 -9.41 25.73
CA GLY A 73 -0.68 -8.28 25.95
C GLY A 73 -0.12 -6.92 25.58
N LYS A 74 1.12 -6.81 25.09
CA LYS A 74 1.71 -5.53 24.67
C LYS A 74 1.09 -5.06 23.37
N GLU A 75 0.73 -3.77 23.36
CA GLU A 75 0.21 -3.08 22.16
C GLU A 75 1.34 -2.43 21.38
N MET A 76 1.26 -2.52 20.06
CA MET A 76 2.14 -1.83 19.13
C MET A 76 1.34 -1.14 18.04
N THR A 77 1.79 0.04 17.64
CA THR A 77 1.22 0.76 16.50
C THR A 77 2.34 1.09 15.52
N MET A 78 2.21 0.57 14.31
CA MET A 78 3.12 0.86 13.20
C MET A 78 2.41 1.76 12.20
N GLN A 79 3.12 2.75 11.69
CA GLN A 79 2.60 3.68 10.68
C GLN A 79 3.63 3.90 9.58
N THR A 80 3.15 3.97 8.35
CA THR A 80 3.95 4.41 7.21
C THR A 80 3.05 4.98 6.12
N THR A 81 3.63 5.88 5.33
CA THR A 81 3.04 6.34 4.07
C THR A 81 4.07 6.12 2.99
N TYR A 82 3.70 5.44 1.93
CA TYR A 82 4.62 5.03 0.87
C TYR A 82 3.95 5.07 -0.50
N LYS A 83 4.80 5.09 -1.53
CA LYS A 83 4.41 4.80 -2.92
C LYS A 83 5.03 3.49 -3.36
N LEU A 84 4.43 2.82 -4.32
CA LEU A 84 4.95 1.58 -4.91
C LEU A 84 5.92 1.91 -6.07
N ASP A 85 6.90 2.74 -5.80
CA ASP A 85 7.89 3.24 -6.77
C ASP A 85 9.31 2.72 -6.55
N GLY A 86 9.48 1.82 -5.57
CA GLY A 86 10.77 1.25 -5.20
C GLY A 86 11.69 2.15 -4.40
N LYS A 87 11.26 3.35 -4.04
CA LYS A 87 12.00 4.26 -3.17
C LYS A 87 11.80 3.90 -1.70
N ASP A 88 12.73 4.34 -0.86
CA ASP A 88 12.66 4.12 0.58
C ASP A 88 11.74 5.14 1.25
N TYR A 89 10.87 4.66 2.14
CA TYR A 89 9.96 5.48 2.94
C TYR A 89 10.12 5.14 4.42
N PRO A 90 10.04 6.16 5.31
CA PRO A 90 10.19 5.93 6.74
C PRO A 90 8.99 5.18 7.32
N VAL A 91 9.29 4.34 8.31
CA VAL A 91 8.30 3.60 9.09
C VAL A 91 8.50 3.93 10.56
N THR A 92 7.42 4.17 11.28
CA THR A 92 7.42 4.38 12.73
C THR A 92 6.74 3.22 13.44
N GLY A 93 7.23 2.88 14.62
CA GLY A 93 6.63 1.87 15.49
C GLY A 93 6.87 0.42 15.08
N ALA A 94 7.66 0.15 14.04
CA ALA A 94 8.02 -1.21 13.68
C ALA A 94 9.22 -1.71 14.51
N PRO A 95 9.12 -2.90 15.11
CA PRO A 95 10.26 -3.47 15.82
C PRO A 95 11.32 -3.97 14.83
N GLY A 96 12.53 -3.50 14.96
CA GLY A 96 13.68 -4.01 14.22
C GLY A 96 13.85 -3.51 12.78
N TRP A 97 13.02 -2.58 12.29
CA TRP A 97 13.20 -1.92 10.99
C TRP A 97 12.57 -0.52 10.97
N ASP A 98 13.10 0.34 10.12
CA ASP A 98 12.76 1.77 10.07
C ASP A 98 12.44 2.29 8.67
N THR A 99 12.63 1.47 7.64
CA THR A 99 12.44 1.87 6.24
C THR A 99 11.79 0.76 5.45
N ILE A 100 10.90 1.14 4.54
CA ILE A 100 10.21 0.24 3.61
C ILE A 100 10.34 0.76 2.18
N SER A 101 10.56 -0.13 1.23
CA SER A 101 10.41 0.14 -0.20
C SER A 101 9.55 -0.94 -0.84
N GLY A 102 8.67 -0.57 -1.74
CA GLY A 102 7.71 -1.49 -2.34
C GLY A 102 7.57 -1.33 -3.83
N LYS A 103 7.21 -2.44 -4.48
CA LYS A 103 6.86 -2.51 -5.91
C LYS A 103 5.63 -3.37 -6.11
N GLN A 104 4.80 -2.97 -7.05
CA GLN A 104 3.71 -3.82 -7.54
C GLN A 104 4.29 -4.92 -8.42
N VAL A 105 3.98 -6.18 -8.11
CA VAL A 105 4.42 -7.36 -8.87
C VAL A 105 3.37 -7.74 -9.89
N ASP A 106 2.12 -7.78 -9.47
CA ASP A 106 0.94 -7.98 -10.31
C ASP A 106 -0.25 -7.22 -9.74
N SER A 107 -1.44 -7.35 -10.33
CA SER A 107 -2.63 -6.62 -9.91
C SER A 107 -3.07 -6.88 -8.45
N ASN A 108 -2.64 -8.00 -7.86
CA ASN A 108 -3.02 -8.45 -6.53
C ASN A 108 -1.87 -8.44 -5.53
N THR A 109 -0.62 -8.39 -5.99
CA THR A 109 0.57 -8.62 -5.16
C THR A 109 1.53 -7.45 -5.22
N ALA A 110 1.99 -7.01 -4.05
CA ALA A 110 3.11 -6.08 -3.90
C ALA A 110 4.21 -6.73 -3.05
N GLU A 111 5.46 -6.46 -3.41
CA GLU A 111 6.64 -6.89 -2.65
C GLU A 111 7.31 -5.69 -2.00
N PHE A 112 7.74 -5.89 -0.76
CA PHE A 112 8.39 -4.87 0.04
C PHE A 112 9.75 -5.35 0.52
N THR A 113 10.72 -4.46 0.50
CA THR A 113 12.02 -4.63 1.15
C THR A 113 12.04 -3.79 2.41
N VAL A 114 12.42 -4.38 3.53
CA VAL A 114 12.52 -3.69 4.82
C VAL A 114 13.97 -3.54 5.23
N LYS A 115 14.30 -2.37 5.77
CA LYS A 115 15.67 -2.00 6.14
C LYS A 115 15.72 -1.48 7.58
N LYS A 116 16.88 -1.66 8.19
CA LYS A 116 17.27 -1.06 9.47
C LYS A 116 18.60 -0.36 9.31
N GLY A 117 18.62 0.97 9.54
CA GLY A 117 19.85 1.76 9.38
C GLY A 117 20.48 1.65 7.98
N GLY A 118 19.65 1.56 6.93
CA GLY A 118 20.08 1.38 5.54
C GLY A 118 20.42 -0.05 5.13
N LYS A 119 20.42 -1.00 6.08
CA LYS A 119 20.71 -2.41 5.80
C LYS A 119 19.42 -3.19 5.57
N VAL A 120 19.37 -3.96 4.49
CA VAL A 120 18.24 -4.87 4.19
C VAL A 120 18.19 -5.96 5.25
N ILE A 121 17.03 -6.10 5.91
CA ILE A 121 16.79 -7.15 6.90
C ILE A 121 15.77 -8.20 6.41
N GLY A 122 15.16 -8.01 5.27
CA GLY A 122 14.25 -8.99 4.69
C GLY A 122 13.23 -8.42 3.73
N LYS A 123 12.27 -9.27 3.40
CA LYS A 123 11.20 -8.98 2.46
C LYS A 123 9.84 -9.34 3.03
N ILE A 124 8.82 -8.61 2.58
CA ILE A 124 7.43 -8.88 2.88
C ILE A 124 6.67 -8.92 1.54
N SER A 125 5.87 -9.94 1.32
CA SER A 125 4.97 -10.05 0.18
C SER A 125 3.54 -9.87 0.66
N ARG A 126 2.77 -9.03 -0.02
CA ARG A 126 1.38 -8.72 0.30
C ARG A 126 0.50 -9.07 -0.89
N THR A 127 -0.46 -9.96 -0.70
CA THR A 127 -1.40 -10.39 -1.74
C THR A 127 -2.83 -10.20 -1.28
N VAL A 128 -3.65 -9.55 -2.09
CA VAL A 128 -5.11 -9.48 -1.91
C VAL A 128 -5.75 -10.53 -2.81
N SER A 129 -6.66 -11.31 -2.28
CA SER A 129 -7.40 -12.33 -3.05
C SER A 129 -8.22 -11.69 -4.18
N LYS A 130 -8.54 -12.47 -5.22
CA LYS A 130 -9.31 -11.99 -6.38
C LYS A 130 -10.68 -11.45 -5.99
N ASP A 131 -11.32 -12.04 -4.99
CA ASP A 131 -12.61 -11.57 -4.46
C ASP A 131 -12.48 -10.34 -3.54
N GLY A 132 -11.26 -9.89 -3.24
CA GLY A 132 -10.98 -8.73 -2.41
C GLY A 132 -11.22 -8.93 -0.92
N LYS A 133 -11.47 -10.14 -0.45
CA LYS A 133 -11.89 -10.42 0.94
C LYS A 133 -10.77 -10.85 1.86
N THR A 134 -9.64 -11.31 1.32
CA THR A 134 -8.52 -11.86 2.08
C THR A 134 -7.22 -11.18 1.71
N LEU A 135 -6.49 -10.75 2.72
CA LEU A 135 -5.14 -10.18 2.61
C LEU A 135 -4.16 -11.18 3.23
N THR A 136 -3.16 -11.58 2.45
CA THR A 136 -2.08 -12.45 2.93
C THR A 136 -0.78 -11.67 2.93
N SER A 137 -0.12 -11.62 4.08
CA SER A 137 1.18 -10.97 4.28
C SER A 137 2.20 -12.03 4.66
N ARG A 138 3.12 -12.33 3.76
CA ARG A 138 4.23 -13.25 4.02
C ARG A 138 5.44 -12.47 4.45
N GLN A 139 5.93 -12.77 5.64
CA GLN A 139 7.09 -12.12 6.22
C GLN A 139 8.30 -13.06 6.18
N ASN A 140 9.41 -12.55 5.68
CA ASN A 140 10.69 -13.22 5.68
C ASN A 140 11.78 -12.20 6.01
N THR A 141 11.89 -11.90 7.28
CA THR A 141 12.86 -10.94 7.83
C THR A 141 13.70 -11.60 8.91
N THR A 142 14.76 -10.92 9.32
CA THR A 142 15.61 -11.39 10.42
C THR A 142 14.87 -11.40 11.77
N THR A 143 13.78 -10.62 11.90
CA THR A 143 13.03 -10.48 13.15
C THR A 143 11.73 -11.26 13.17
N ALA A 144 11.17 -11.62 12.00
CA ALA A 144 9.91 -12.34 11.92
C ALA A 144 9.81 -13.14 10.63
N LYS A 145 9.31 -14.36 10.72
CA LYS A 145 8.96 -15.20 9.59
C LYS A 145 7.58 -15.81 9.81
N GLY A 146 6.79 -15.84 8.76
CA GLY A 146 5.46 -16.42 8.84
C GLY A 146 4.53 -15.88 7.77
N GLU A 147 3.28 -16.27 7.88
CA GLU A 147 2.21 -15.86 6.99
C GLU A 147 1.02 -15.38 7.83
N LEU A 148 0.68 -14.12 7.66
CA LEU A 148 -0.48 -13.53 8.30
C LEU A 148 -1.61 -13.46 7.29
N VAL A 149 -2.76 -14.00 7.66
CA VAL A 149 -3.99 -13.96 6.87
C VAL A 149 -4.96 -13.02 7.58
N LEU A 150 -5.44 -12.03 6.86
CA LEU A 150 -6.37 -11.05 7.39
C LEU A 150 -7.64 -11.06 6.55
N ASP A 151 -8.77 -10.93 7.21
CA ASP A 151 -10.08 -10.82 6.60
C ASP A 151 -10.48 -9.35 6.48
N ARG A 152 -11.12 -8.97 5.37
CA ARG A 152 -11.67 -7.63 5.20
C ARG A 152 -12.85 -7.42 6.15
N LYS A 153 -12.85 -6.28 6.79
CA LYS A 153 -13.98 -5.81 7.59
C LYS A 153 -15.09 -5.21 6.74
#